data_13283231e9aad7864b6e4a8284fc0c55
#
_entry.id   13283231e9aad7864b6e4a8284fc0c55
#
_cell.length_a   1.000
_cell.length_b   1.000
_cell.length_c   1.000
_cell.angle_alpha   90.00
_cell.angle_beta   90.00
_cell.angle_gamma   90.00
#
_symmetry.space_group_name_H-M   'P 1'
#
loop_
_entity.id
_entity.type
_entity.pdbx_description
1 polymer ?
#
loop_
_entity_poly.entity_id
_entity_poly.type
_entity_poly.pdbx_seq_one_letter_code
_entity_poly.pdbx_strand_id
1 'polypeptide(L)'
;EGKIFLAAPLRESDLNEMATSSDRIAWDADAGRVVGSRERKIGNLVLSAQPLTTITDEQVIPVICEQVRLRGLRLLDWTDAEFELQSRILSLRTWRPEDGWPDVSTETLEQSPEKWLAPYLAGVRRKSELERLDKQAMLRSLIPWELQSKLDVLAPARVEVPTGSMIKLIYTPDGAVPILEVRLQELFGLLDTPSVNGGATQVVLHLLSPGYKPVQVTQDLRSFWQNTYHEVRKELRRRYPKHSWPEDPWTASPVRGVQRKPN
;
A
#
# COMPACT_ATOMS: atom_id res chain seq x y z
N GLU A 1 36.88 -8.87 -27.28
CA GLU A 1 38.05 -9.61 -26.71
C GLU A 1 39.25 -8.68 -26.61
N GLY A 2 39.73 -8.41 -25.36
CA GLY A 2 40.97 -7.68 -25.14
C GLY A 2 42.17 -8.57 -25.40
N LYS A 3 43.13 -8.10 -26.22
CA LYS A 3 44.41 -8.80 -26.48
C LYS A 3 45.46 -8.24 -25.52
N ILE A 4 46.15 -9.13 -24.78
CA ILE A 4 47.30 -8.76 -23.96
C ILE A 4 48.53 -8.82 -24.85
N PHE A 5 49.19 -7.69 -25.07
CA PHE A 5 50.39 -7.56 -25.94
C PHE A 5 51.70 -7.62 -25.15
N LEU A 6 51.65 -7.37 -23.83
CA LEU A 6 52.81 -7.41 -22.94
C LEU A 6 52.39 -7.93 -21.56
N ALA A 7 53.13 -8.86 -21.01
CA ALA A 7 52.94 -9.35 -19.65
C ALA A 7 54.32 -9.48 -18.99
N ALA A 8 54.41 -9.05 -17.73
CA ALA A 8 55.56 -9.29 -16.86
C ALA A 8 55.19 -10.32 -15.79
N PRO A 9 56.06 -11.26 -15.40
CA PRO A 9 55.80 -12.19 -14.33
C PRO A 9 55.75 -11.41 -13.03
N LEU A 10 54.65 -11.62 -12.28
CA LEU A 10 54.46 -11.09 -10.91
C LEU A 10 54.61 -12.25 -9.94
N ARG A 11 55.33 -12.04 -8.85
CA ARG A 11 55.43 -13.02 -7.77
C ARG A 11 54.27 -12.86 -6.81
N GLU A 12 53.85 -13.94 -6.19
CA GLU A 12 52.77 -13.91 -5.19
C GLU A 12 53.12 -13.01 -4.00
N SER A 13 54.42 -12.93 -3.63
CA SER A 13 54.92 -11.99 -2.62
C SER A 13 54.60 -10.54 -2.95
N ASP A 14 54.82 -10.14 -4.22
CA ASP A 14 54.63 -8.77 -4.69
C ASP A 14 53.13 -8.39 -4.65
N LEU A 15 52.25 -9.36 -5.00
CA LEU A 15 50.81 -9.21 -4.86
C LEU A 15 50.38 -9.06 -3.40
N ASN A 16 51.02 -9.80 -2.51
CA ASN A 16 50.70 -9.74 -1.07
C ASN A 16 51.09 -8.39 -0.44
N GLU A 17 52.20 -7.79 -0.85
CA GLU A 17 52.63 -6.47 -0.37
C GLU A 17 51.72 -5.34 -0.88
N MET A 18 51.20 -5.45 -2.10
CA MET A 18 50.30 -4.46 -2.70
C MET A 18 48.83 -4.62 -2.29
N ALA A 19 48.45 -5.77 -1.73
CA ALA A 19 47.05 -6.08 -1.42
C ALA A 19 46.58 -5.40 -0.14
N THR A 20 45.44 -4.75 -0.24
CA THR A 20 44.69 -4.21 0.91
C THR A 20 43.60 -5.17 1.34
N SER A 21 43.32 -5.23 2.65
CA SER A 21 42.22 -6.01 3.18
C SER A 21 41.07 -5.10 3.58
N SER A 22 39.86 -5.43 3.14
CA SER A 22 38.64 -4.68 3.53
C SER A 22 37.45 -5.61 3.67
N ASP A 23 36.58 -5.28 4.58
CA ASP A 23 35.32 -6.01 4.74
C ASP A 23 34.30 -5.47 3.73
N ARG A 24 33.62 -6.35 3.02
CA ARG A 24 32.55 -6.06 2.10
C ARG A 24 31.28 -6.68 2.62
N ILE A 25 30.27 -5.83 2.87
CA ILE A 25 28.92 -6.27 3.22
C ILE A 25 28.02 -5.98 2.03
N ALA A 26 27.30 -6.99 1.57
CA ALA A 26 26.48 -6.87 0.36
C ALA A 26 25.23 -7.73 0.46
N TRP A 27 24.22 -7.36 -0.31
CA TRP A 27 23.03 -8.18 -0.52
C TRP A 27 23.31 -9.26 -1.55
N ASP A 28 23.17 -10.51 -1.14
CA ASP A 28 23.17 -11.65 -2.04
C ASP A 28 21.74 -11.85 -2.57
N ALA A 29 21.57 -11.59 -3.86
CA ALA A 29 20.26 -11.64 -4.51
C ALA A 29 19.71 -13.07 -4.66
N ASP A 30 20.59 -14.04 -4.85
CA ASP A 30 20.23 -15.45 -5.06
C ASP A 30 19.87 -16.11 -3.74
N ALA A 31 20.63 -15.81 -2.68
CA ALA A 31 20.36 -16.31 -1.34
C ALA A 31 19.30 -15.48 -0.59
N GLY A 32 18.94 -14.29 -1.10
CA GLY A 32 17.98 -13.38 -0.48
C GLY A 32 18.41 -12.95 0.93
N ARG A 33 19.68 -12.63 1.14
CA ARG A 33 20.21 -12.24 2.45
C ARG A 33 21.41 -11.30 2.34
N VAL A 34 21.73 -10.62 3.44
CA VAL A 34 22.99 -9.90 3.59
C VAL A 34 24.10 -10.88 3.88
N VAL A 35 25.21 -10.75 3.16
CA VAL A 35 26.44 -11.52 3.35
C VAL A 35 27.62 -10.59 3.56
N GLY A 36 28.61 -11.03 4.31
CA GLY A 36 29.86 -10.33 4.49
C GLY A 36 31.05 -11.18 4.09
N SER A 37 32.02 -10.54 3.48
CA SER A 37 33.31 -11.16 3.15
C SER A 37 34.45 -10.21 3.46
N ARG A 38 35.57 -10.77 3.95
CA ARG A 38 36.84 -10.07 4.02
C ARG A 38 37.56 -10.30 2.72
N GLU A 39 37.71 -9.25 1.93
CA GLU A 39 38.37 -9.27 0.62
C GLU A 39 39.79 -8.76 0.72
N ARG A 40 40.72 -9.50 0.12
CA ARG A 40 42.06 -9.00 -0.21
C ARG A 40 42.07 -8.61 -1.66
N LYS A 41 42.43 -7.35 -1.93
CA LYS A 41 42.35 -6.80 -3.30
C LYS A 41 43.49 -5.85 -3.61
N ILE A 42 43.80 -5.77 -4.92
CA ILE A 42 44.68 -4.76 -5.50
C ILE A 42 43.81 -3.93 -6.44
N GLY A 43 43.56 -2.68 -6.08
CA GLY A 43 42.55 -1.88 -6.79
C GLY A 43 41.18 -2.58 -6.83
N ASN A 44 40.71 -2.90 -8.06
CA ASN A 44 39.45 -3.60 -8.26
C ASN A 44 39.58 -5.14 -8.37
N LEU A 45 40.80 -5.66 -8.36
CA LEU A 45 41.04 -7.11 -8.48
C LEU A 45 40.97 -7.77 -7.11
N VAL A 46 40.00 -8.64 -6.91
CA VAL A 46 39.86 -9.47 -5.68
C VAL A 46 40.81 -10.67 -5.81
N LEU A 47 41.77 -10.78 -4.91
CA LEU A 47 42.73 -11.90 -4.84
C LEU A 47 42.15 -13.07 -4.04
N SER A 48 41.49 -12.75 -2.95
CA SER A 48 40.80 -13.75 -2.11
C SER A 48 39.64 -13.11 -1.35
N ALA A 49 38.62 -13.91 -1.06
CA ALA A 49 37.47 -13.51 -0.23
C ALA A 49 37.22 -14.62 0.80
N GLN A 50 37.10 -14.25 2.07
CA GLN A 50 36.76 -15.15 3.16
C GLN A 50 35.46 -14.69 3.81
N PRO A 51 34.45 -15.57 4.02
CA PRO A 51 33.21 -15.19 4.68
C PRO A 51 33.47 -14.62 6.08
N LEU A 52 32.79 -13.53 6.42
CA LEU A 52 32.74 -13.02 7.77
C LEU A 52 31.80 -13.88 8.61
N THR A 53 32.22 -14.27 9.79
CA THR A 53 31.42 -15.07 10.72
C THR A 53 30.39 -14.22 11.48
N THR A 54 30.66 -12.92 11.60
CA THR A 54 29.78 -11.98 12.32
C THR A 54 29.67 -10.68 11.53
N ILE A 55 28.45 -10.18 11.38
CA ILE A 55 28.12 -8.90 10.74
C ILE A 55 27.21 -8.13 11.69
N THR A 56 27.55 -6.91 12.03
CA THR A 56 26.78 -6.07 12.95
C THR A 56 25.55 -5.43 12.27
N ASP A 57 24.58 -4.98 13.07
CA ASP A 57 23.40 -4.26 12.54
C ASP A 57 23.82 -2.96 11.85
N GLU A 58 24.82 -2.27 12.37
CA GLU A 58 25.37 -1.03 11.78
C GLU A 58 25.89 -1.25 10.36
N GLN A 59 26.41 -2.44 10.07
CA GLN A 59 26.89 -2.81 8.74
C GLN A 59 25.75 -3.28 7.81
N VAL A 60 24.74 -3.91 8.38
CA VAL A 60 23.65 -4.54 7.61
C VAL A 60 22.54 -3.55 7.23
N ILE A 61 22.15 -2.67 8.16
CA ILE A 61 21.04 -1.73 7.96
C ILE A 61 21.22 -0.86 6.71
N PRO A 62 22.41 -0.23 6.47
CA PRO A 62 22.62 0.54 5.25
C PRO A 62 22.47 -0.28 3.96
N VAL A 63 22.90 -1.56 3.99
CA VAL A 63 22.78 -2.45 2.84
C VAL A 63 21.31 -2.76 2.53
N ILE A 64 20.50 -3.03 3.56
CA ILE A 64 19.06 -3.27 3.37
C ILE A 64 18.37 -1.99 2.87
N CYS A 65 18.66 -0.85 3.46
CA CYS A 65 18.11 0.44 3.02
C CYS A 65 18.44 0.72 1.55
N GLU A 66 19.67 0.45 1.14
CA GLU A 66 20.08 0.59 -0.27
C GLU A 66 19.29 -0.39 -1.18
N GLN A 67 19.04 -1.62 -0.74
CA GLN A 67 18.22 -2.55 -1.52
C GLN A 67 16.77 -2.07 -1.65
N VAL A 68 16.20 -1.41 -0.65
CA VAL A 68 14.87 -0.79 -0.75
C VAL A 68 14.88 0.33 -1.80
N ARG A 69 15.90 1.18 -1.83
CA ARG A 69 16.05 2.22 -2.88
C ARG A 69 16.13 1.62 -4.28
N LEU A 70 16.88 0.54 -4.44
CA LEU A 70 17.12 -0.07 -5.75
C LEU A 70 15.95 -0.93 -6.25
N ARG A 71 15.25 -1.60 -5.35
CA ARG A 71 14.23 -2.60 -5.68
C ARG A 71 12.81 -2.17 -5.34
N GLY A 72 12.67 -1.09 -4.59
CA GLY A 72 11.39 -0.59 -4.14
C GLY A 72 10.78 -1.38 -2.98
N LEU A 73 9.59 -0.96 -2.56
CA LEU A 73 8.83 -1.54 -1.47
C LEU A 73 8.45 -3.03 -1.69
N ARG A 74 8.50 -3.52 -2.92
CA ARG A 74 8.29 -4.94 -3.24
C ARG A 74 9.29 -5.88 -2.55
N LEU A 75 10.46 -5.36 -2.12
CA LEU A 75 11.42 -6.14 -1.32
C LEU A 75 10.83 -6.55 0.03
N LEU A 76 9.89 -5.79 0.56
CA LEU A 76 9.23 -5.97 1.84
C LEU A 76 7.90 -6.74 1.72
N ASP A 77 7.53 -7.25 0.53
CA ASP A 77 6.20 -7.80 0.25
C ASP A 77 5.09 -6.81 0.60
N TRP A 78 5.15 -5.62 -0.03
CA TRP A 78 4.15 -4.57 0.14
C TRP A 78 2.85 -4.96 -0.54
N THR A 79 1.77 -5.08 0.22
CA THR A 79 0.49 -5.60 -0.24
C THR A 79 -0.57 -4.50 -0.43
N ASP A 80 -1.74 -4.87 -0.94
CA ASP A 80 -2.88 -3.96 -1.07
C ASP A 80 -3.28 -3.31 0.26
N ALA A 81 -3.04 -3.98 1.39
CA ALA A 81 -3.36 -3.45 2.71
C ALA A 81 -2.45 -2.26 3.09
N GLU A 82 -1.17 -2.33 2.77
CA GLU A 82 -0.23 -1.23 2.96
C GLU A 82 -0.52 -0.07 1.99
N PHE A 83 -0.80 -0.38 0.71
CA PHE A 83 -1.20 0.64 -0.28
C PHE A 83 -2.50 1.35 0.11
N GLU A 84 -3.47 0.63 0.68
CA GLU A 84 -4.70 1.23 1.19
C GLU A 84 -4.41 2.20 2.34
N LEU A 85 -3.59 1.80 3.30
CA LEU A 85 -3.22 2.66 4.42
C LEU A 85 -2.44 3.90 3.95
N GLN A 86 -1.47 3.73 3.02
CA GLN A 86 -0.77 4.84 2.38
C GLN A 86 -1.75 5.83 1.75
N SER A 87 -2.67 5.33 0.91
CA SER A 87 -3.63 6.17 0.19
C SER A 87 -4.53 6.96 1.13
N ARG A 88 -4.95 6.37 2.25
CA ARG A 88 -5.75 7.06 3.28
C ARG A 88 -4.97 8.20 3.94
N ILE A 89 -3.70 7.97 4.29
CA ILE A 89 -2.83 9.00 4.89
C ILE A 89 -2.56 10.12 3.88
N LEU A 90 -2.24 9.78 2.63
CA LEU A 90 -1.98 10.74 1.56
C LEU A 90 -3.22 11.56 1.20
N SER A 91 -4.41 10.96 1.23
CA SER A 91 -5.66 11.68 1.05
C SER A 91 -5.84 12.73 2.14
N LEU A 92 -5.60 12.39 3.40
CA LEU A 92 -5.67 13.36 4.50
C LEU A 92 -4.60 14.44 4.36
N ARG A 93 -3.40 14.10 3.93
CA ARG A 93 -2.35 15.08 3.64
C ARG A 93 -2.81 16.09 2.58
N THR A 94 -3.50 15.64 1.54
CA THR A 94 -4.02 16.50 0.47
C THR A 94 -5.20 17.33 0.94
N TRP A 95 -6.15 16.74 1.65
CA TRP A 95 -7.38 17.42 2.07
C TRP A 95 -7.18 18.36 3.26
N ARG A 96 -6.16 18.13 4.08
CA ARG A 96 -5.89 18.81 5.34
C ARG A 96 -4.39 19.18 5.46
N PRO A 97 -3.89 20.03 4.54
CA PRO A 97 -2.45 20.33 4.47
C PRO A 97 -1.89 20.96 5.76
N GLU A 98 -2.74 21.66 6.51
CA GLU A 98 -2.33 22.33 7.76
C GLU A 98 -2.23 21.38 8.96
N ASP A 99 -2.78 20.15 8.89
CA ASP A 99 -2.80 19.23 10.03
C ASP A 99 -1.45 18.53 10.26
N GLY A 100 -0.54 18.52 9.27
CA GLY A 100 0.78 17.91 9.39
C GLY A 100 0.80 16.39 9.13
N TRP A 101 -0.11 15.87 8.30
CA TRP A 101 -0.07 14.47 7.86
C TRP A 101 1.22 14.17 7.09
N PRO A 102 1.91 13.03 7.38
CA PRO A 102 3.20 12.72 6.78
C PRO A 102 3.09 12.40 5.29
N ASP A 103 4.19 12.63 4.58
CA ASP A 103 4.36 12.10 3.24
C ASP A 103 4.81 10.65 3.32
N VAL A 104 3.88 9.75 3.04
CA VAL A 104 4.11 8.31 2.97
C VAL A 104 3.99 7.79 1.53
N SER A 105 4.21 8.66 0.54
CA SER A 105 4.25 8.23 -0.86
C SER A 105 5.31 7.15 -1.08
N THR A 106 5.07 6.27 -2.04
CA THR A 106 6.02 5.21 -2.40
C THR A 106 7.40 5.79 -2.67
N GLU A 107 7.45 6.90 -3.41
CA GLU A 107 8.68 7.60 -3.70
C GLU A 107 9.42 8.08 -2.44
N THR A 108 8.73 8.74 -1.52
CA THR A 108 9.33 9.22 -0.27
C THR A 108 9.83 8.08 0.61
N LEU A 109 9.06 6.98 0.72
CA LEU A 109 9.46 5.81 1.49
C LEU A 109 10.68 5.12 0.89
N GLU A 110 10.75 4.99 -0.44
CA GLU A 110 11.87 4.38 -1.14
C GLU A 110 13.15 5.24 -1.08
N GLN A 111 13.01 6.55 -1.13
CA GLN A 111 14.14 7.48 -1.04
C GLN A 111 14.74 7.59 0.36
N SER A 112 13.96 7.38 1.41
CA SER A 112 14.37 7.64 2.80
C SER A 112 14.10 6.45 3.74
N PRO A 113 14.50 5.21 3.41
CA PRO A 113 14.22 4.03 4.23
C PRO A 113 14.84 4.11 5.63
N GLU A 114 15.92 4.89 5.82
CA GLU A 114 16.54 5.08 7.12
C GLU A 114 15.60 5.69 8.15
N LYS A 115 14.66 6.53 7.71
CA LYS A 115 13.77 7.27 8.62
C LYS A 115 12.65 6.40 9.19
N TRP A 116 12.22 5.41 8.45
CA TRP A 116 11.02 4.65 8.81
C TRP A 116 11.26 3.14 8.95
N LEU A 117 12.21 2.58 8.18
CA LEU A 117 12.48 1.15 8.16
C LEU A 117 13.64 0.77 9.09
N ALA A 118 14.73 1.56 9.12
CA ALA A 118 15.94 1.23 9.88
C ALA A 118 15.69 0.88 11.36
N PRO A 119 14.79 1.56 12.10
CA PRO A 119 14.51 1.22 13.50
C PRO A 119 14.00 -0.21 13.71
N TYR A 120 13.47 -0.84 12.69
CA TYR A 120 12.87 -2.18 12.73
C TYR A 120 13.79 -3.27 12.17
N LEU A 121 15.02 -2.93 11.76
CA LEU A 121 15.96 -3.85 11.11
C LEU A 121 16.96 -4.53 12.08
N ALA A 122 16.84 -4.31 13.38
CA ALA A 122 17.70 -4.98 14.35
C ALA A 122 17.57 -6.51 14.23
N GLY A 123 18.69 -7.19 13.98
CA GLY A 123 18.74 -8.63 13.79
C GLY A 123 18.25 -9.15 12.43
N VAL A 124 17.69 -8.29 11.59
CA VAL A 124 17.19 -8.68 10.25
C VAL A 124 18.36 -8.85 9.29
N ARG A 125 18.42 -10.00 8.59
CA ARG A 125 19.49 -10.38 7.64
C ARG A 125 18.95 -10.93 6.33
N ARG A 126 17.69 -11.40 6.31
CA ARG A 126 17.10 -12.17 5.22
C ARG A 126 15.83 -11.51 4.70
N LYS A 127 15.53 -11.74 3.43
CA LYS A 127 14.29 -11.29 2.79
C LYS A 127 13.04 -11.79 3.52
N SER A 128 13.03 -13.06 3.92
CA SER A 128 11.92 -13.65 4.66
C SER A 128 11.66 -13.02 6.04
N GLU A 129 12.65 -12.36 6.61
CA GLU A 129 12.51 -11.60 7.86
C GLU A 129 11.94 -10.20 7.57
N LEU A 130 12.37 -9.56 6.46
CA LEU A 130 11.81 -8.31 5.97
C LEU A 130 10.31 -8.44 5.66
N GLU A 131 9.91 -9.53 5.01
CA GLU A 131 8.51 -9.80 4.65
C GLU A 131 7.59 -9.94 5.88
N ARG A 132 8.14 -10.34 7.04
CA ARG A 132 7.41 -10.52 8.30
C ARG A 132 7.27 -9.25 9.14
N LEU A 133 7.91 -8.15 8.77
CA LEU A 133 7.78 -6.89 9.50
C LEU A 133 6.32 -6.40 9.45
N ASP A 134 5.84 -5.84 10.56
CA ASP A 134 4.52 -5.20 10.62
C ASP A 134 4.57 -3.82 9.95
N LYS A 135 4.42 -3.84 8.63
CA LYS A 135 4.49 -2.64 7.78
C LYS A 135 3.38 -1.64 8.07
N GLN A 136 2.20 -2.12 8.50
CA GLN A 136 1.11 -1.24 8.88
C GLN A 136 1.42 -0.48 10.17
N ALA A 137 1.96 -1.17 11.19
CA ALA A 137 2.43 -0.50 12.41
C ALA A 137 3.54 0.49 12.11
N MET A 138 4.47 0.15 11.21
CA MET A 138 5.55 1.05 10.77
C MET A 138 5.00 2.30 10.09
N LEU A 139 4.04 2.17 9.16
CA LEU A 139 3.38 3.32 8.54
C LEU A 139 2.63 4.19 9.55
N ARG A 140 1.89 3.55 10.46
CA ARG A 140 1.15 4.27 11.52
C ARG A 140 2.09 5.02 12.46
N SER A 141 3.29 4.50 12.73
CA SER A 141 4.29 5.16 13.58
C SER A 141 4.84 6.47 12.99
N LEU A 142 4.72 6.66 11.68
CA LEU A 142 5.09 7.92 11.01
C LEU A 142 4.06 9.04 11.23
N ILE A 143 2.83 8.68 11.60
CA ILE A 143 1.77 9.66 11.87
C ILE A 143 2.03 10.29 13.25
N PRO A 144 2.04 11.63 13.38
CA PRO A 144 2.09 12.29 14.68
C PRO A 144 1.04 11.71 15.63
N TRP A 145 1.43 11.49 16.88
CA TRP A 145 0.59 10.75 17.83
C TRP A 145 -0.80 11.37 18.00
N GLU A 146 -0.92 12.70 17.94
CA GLU A 146 -2.17 13.45 18.02
C GLU A 146 -3.12 13.19 16.84
N LEU A 147 -2.57 12.69 15.71
CA LEU A 147 -3.33 12.38 14.50
C LEU A 147 -3.66 10.89 14.36
N GLN A 148 -2.97 10.01 15.08
CA GLN A 148 -3.17 8.56 14.94
C GLN A 148 -4.62 8.13 15.18
N SER A 149 -5.26 8.68 16.22
CA SER A 149 -6.66 8.39 16.52
C SER A 149 -7.65 8.99 15.51
N LYS A 150 -7.22 10.02 14.78
CA LYS A 150 -8.06 10.72 13.79
C LYS A 150 -8.08 10.01 12.43
N LEU A 151 -7.08 9.17 12.12
CA LEU A 151 -6.98 8.51 10.82
C LEU A 151 -8.25 7.72 10.48
N ASP A 152 -8.68 6.84 11.38
CA ASP A 152 -9.81 5.96 11.13
C ASP A 152 -11.17 6.69 11.21
N VAL A 153 -11.21 7.88 11.81
CA VAL A 153 -12.39 8.77 11.85
C VAL A 153 -12.48 9.61 10.58
N LEU A 154 -11.39 10.21 10.14
CA LEU A 154 -11.37 11.14 9.01
C LEU A 154 -11.30 10.42 7.66
N ALA A 155 -10.55 9.34 7.58
CA ALA A 155 -10.43 8.51 6.39
C ALA A 155 -10.67 7.04 6.74
N PRO A 156 -11.91 6.63 7.09
CA PRO A 156 -12.22 5.26 7.47
C PRO A 156 -11.95 4.30 6.31
N ALA A 157 -11.45 3.10 6.61
CA ALA A 157 -11.24 2.07 5.58
C ALA A 157 -12.55 1.52 5.01
N ARG A 158 -13.64 1.61 5.80
CA ARG A 158 -14.98 1.11 5.45
C ARG A 158 -16.04 2.07 5.94
N VAL A 159 -17.18 2.06 5.27
CA VAL A 159 -18.39 2.80 5.69
C VAL A 159 -19.55 1.83 5.85
N GLU A 160 -20.34 2.06 6.87
CA GLU A 160 -21.59 1.32 7.08
C GLU A 160 -22.67 1.87 6.15
N VAL A 161 -23.35 0.98 5.45
CA VAL A 161 -24.50 1.29 4.60
C VAL A 161 -25.80 0.84 5.27
N PRO A 162 -27.00 1.27 4.84
CA PRO A 162 -28.29 1.01 5.52
C PRO A 162 -28.57 -0.46 5.84
N THR A 163 -27.99 -1.40 5.13
CA THR A 163 -28.09 -2.84 5.44
C THR A 163 -27.26 -3.28 6.66
N GLY A 164 -26.46 -2.40 7.26
CA GLY A 164 -25.44 -2.73 8.26
C GLY A 164 -24.20 -3.42 7.67
N SER A 165 -24.03 -3.40 6.33
CA SER A 165 -22.81 -3.90 5.70
C SER A 165 -21.71 -2.87 5.79
N MET A 166 -20.51 -3.31 6.18
CA MET A 166 -19.29 -2.49 6.18
C MET A 166 -18.61 -2.59 4.80
N ILE A 167 -18.82 -1.61 3.95
CA ILE A 167 -18.30 -1.59 2.57
C ILE A 167 -16.97 -0.84 2.55
N LYS A 168 -15.98 -1.41 1.85
CA LYS A 168 -14.66 -0.83 1.69
C LYS A 168 -14.73 0.46 0.89
N LEU A 169 -14.02 1.50 1.36
CA LEU A 169 -13.73 2.70 0.58
C LEU A 169 -12.42 2.54 -0.17
N ILE A 170 -12.41 2.92 -1.43
CA ILE A 170 -11.23 2.88 -2.29
C ILE A 170 -10.64 4.29 -2.34
N TYR A 171 -9.47 4.43 -1.73
CA TYR A 171 -8.68 5.66 -1.74
C TYR A 171 -7.58 5.57 -2.79
N THR A 172 -7.19 6.70 -3.34
CA THR A 172 -6.06 6.83 -4.27
C THR A 172 -4.97 7.73 -3.68
N PRO A 173 -3.70 7.49 -4.00
CA PRO A 173 -2.58 8.23 -3.39
C PRO A 173 -2.50 9.70 -3.80
N ASP A 174 -3.21 10.11 -4.85
CA ASP A 174 -3.32 11.50 -5.32
C ASP A 174 -4.30 12.35 -4.50
N GLY A 175 -4.99 11.75 -3.52
CA GLY A 175 -5.97 12.43 -2.69
C GLY A 175 -7.29 12.73 -3.39
N ALA A 176 -7.60 12.05 -4.50
CA ALA A 176 -8.92 12.13 -5.10
C ALA A 176 -10.01 11.66 -4.12
N VAL A 177 -11.26 12.04 -4.39
CA VAL A 177 -12.38 11.62 -3.55
C VAL A 177 -12.53 10.10 -3.56
N PRO A 178 -12.76 9.46 -2.40
CA PRO A 178 -12.81 8.01 -2.33
C PRO A 178 -14.05 7.43 -3.01
N ILE A 179 -13.92 6.23 -3.53
CA ILE A 179 -14.98 5.52 -4.25
C ILE A 179 -15.62 4.49 -3.31
N LEU A 180 -16.95 4.44 -3.30
CA LEU A 180 -17.75 3.42 -2.66
C LEU A 180 -18.44 2.55 -3.72
N GLU A 181 -17.96 1.35 -3.93
CA GLU A 181 -18.60 0.36 -4.80
C GLU A 181 -19.64 -0.44 -4.01
N VAL A 182 -20.92 -0.20 -4.30
CA VAL A 182 -22.01 -0.76 -3.51
C VAL A 182 -23.20 -1.15 -4.38
N ARG A 183 -23.85 -2.25 -4.04
CA ARG A 183 -25.10 -2.63 -4.70
C ARG A 183 -26.20 -1.63 -4.40
N LEU A 184 -26.89 -1.16 -5.44
CA LEU A 184 -27.93 -0.15 -5.35
C LEU A 184 -28.96 -0.44 -4.25
N GLN A 185 -29.33 -1.71 -4.07
CA GLN A 185 -30.33 -2.14 -3.10
C GLN A 185 -29.87 -2.00 -1.63
N GLU A 186 -28.58 -1.94 -1.38
CA GLU A 186 -28.03 -1.74 -0.03
C GLU A 186 -28.13 -0.29 0.42
N LEU A 187 -28.42 0.63 -0.50
CA LEU A 187 -28.56 2.07 -0.23
C LEU A 187 -30.02 2.53 -0.10
N PHE A 188 -31.02 1.66 -0.29
CA PHE A 188 -32.41 2.08 -0.07
C PHE A 188 -32.60 2.64 1.34
N GLY A 189 -33.33 3.73 1.47
CA GLY A 189 -33.52 4.47 2.70
C GLY A 189 -32.40 5.50 3.01
N LEU A 190 -31.30 5.47 2.27
CA LEU A 190 -30.25 6.48 2.42
C LEU A 190 -30.59 7.73 1.58
N LEU A 191 -30.66 8.88 2.25
CA LEU A 191 -31.12 10.13 1.62
C LEU A 191 -29.97 10.85 0.90
N ASP A 192 -28.81 10.91 1.55
CA ASP A 192 -27.68 11.71 1.09
C ASP A 192 -26.44 10.83 0.82
N THR A 193 -25.57 11.35 -0.01
CA THR A 193 -24.28 10.69 -0.29
C THR A 193 -23.43 10.60 0.99
N PRO A 194 -22.88 9.43 1.32
CA PRO A 194 -21.93 9.32 2.43
C PRO A 194 -20.74 10.25 2.27
N SER A 195 -20.19 10.72 3.38
CA SER A 195 -19.03 11.60 3.40
C SER A 195 -17.97 11.12 4.39
N VAL A 196 -16.73 11.52 4.14
CA VAL A 196 -15.55 11.34 4.99
C VAL A 196 -14.93 12.69 5.32
N ASN A 197 -13.76 12.71 5.96
CA ASN A 197 -13.05 13.95 6.27
C ASN A 197 -13.87 14.91 7.14
N GLY A 198 -14.60 14.35 8.12
CA GLY A 198 -15.48 15.15 8.98
C GLY A 198 -16.67 15.78 8.23
N GLY A 199 -17.13 15.15 7.16
CA GLY A 199 -18.23 15.62 6.32
C GLY A 199 -17.82 16.51 5.15
N ALA A 200 -16.54 16.89 5.06
CA ALA A 200 -16.08 17.82 4.02
C ALA A 200 -15.87 17.15 2.65
N THR A 201 -15.77 15.83 2.58
CA THR A 201 -15.50 15.09 1.33
C THR A 201 -16.59 14.05 1.09
N GLN A 202 -17.48 14.30 0.12
CA GLN A 202 -18.48 13.31 -0.31
C GLN A 202 -17.81 12.24 -1.17
N VAL A 203 -18.18 10.96 -0.96
CA VAL A 203 -17.65 9.84 -1.74
C VAL A 203 -18.26 9.80 -3.14
N VAL A 204 -17.55 9.17 -4.08
CA VAL A 204 -18.13 8.79 -5.38
C VAL A 204 -18.80 7.43 -5.21
N LEU A 205 -20.07 7.34 -5.51
CA LEU A 205 -20.82 6.09 -5.49
C LEU A 205 -20.70 5.40 -6.85
N HIS A 206 -20.11 4.23 -6.89
CA HIS A 206 -20.23 3.29 -7.99
C HIS A 206 -21.38 2.33 -7.65
N LEU A 207 -22.57 2.63 -8.17
CA LEU A 207 -23.76 1.83 -7.95
C LEU A 207 -23.71 0.57 -8.81
N LEU A 208 -23.86 -0.58 -8.14
CA LEU A 208 -23.79 -1.90 -8.76
C LEU A 208 -25.16 -2.56 -8.80
N SER A 209 -25.37 -3.38 -9.84
CA SER A 209 -26.51 -4.30 -9.91
C SER A 209 -26.37 -5.43 -8.89
N PRO A 210 -27.40 -6.25 -8.65
CA PRO A 210 -27.32 -7.44 -7.82
C PRO A 210 -26.21 -8.42 -8.22
N GLY A 211 -25.83 -8.45 -9.49
CA GLY A 211 -24.75 -9.26 -10.04
C GLY A 211 -23.40 -8.54 -10.08
N TYR A 212 -23.22 -7.48 -9.30
CA TYR A 212 -21.97 -6.68 -9.21
C TYR A 212 -21.52 -6.06 -10.55
N LYS A 213 -22.45 -5.76 -11.44
CA LYS A 213 -22.14 -5.02 -12.67
C LYS A 213 -22.39 -3.54 -12.46
N PRO A 214 -21.51 -2.66 -12.97
CA PRO A 214 -21.73 -1.22 -12.90
C PRO A 214 -23.06 -0.82 -13.50
N VAL A 215 -23.76 0.09 -12.82
CA VAL A 215 -25.07 0.63 -13.23
C VAL A 215 -24.98 2.12 -13.40
N GLN A 216 -24.44 2.82 -12.41
CA GLN A 216 -24.36 4.28 -12.38
C GLN A 216 -23.18 4.74 -11.52
N VAL A 217 -22.60 5.88 -11.87
CA VAL A 217 -21.64 6.60 -11.03
C VAL A 217 -22.26 7.94 -10.65
N THR A 218 -22.25 8.29 -9.37
CA THR A 218 -22.78 9.57 -8.89
C THR A 218 -22.08 10.03 -7.61
N GLN A 219 -22.01 11.33 -7.41
CA GLN A 219 -21.67 11.96 -6.11
C GLN A 219 -22.90 12.58 -5.45
N ASP A 220 -24.04 12.60 -6.14
CA ASP A 220 -25.30 13.12 -5.64
C ASP A 220 -26.36 12.03 -5.64
N LEU A 221 -26.45 11.30 -4.52
CA LEU A 221 -27.42 10.22 -4.34
C LEU A 221 -28.85 10.75 -4.36
N ARG A 222 -29.08 11.94 -3.84
CA ARG A 222 -30.42 12.58 -3.81
C ARG A 222 -30.92 12.85 -5.24
N SER A 223 -30.09 13.48 -6.06
CA SER A 223 -30.38 13.72 -7.48
C SER A 223 -30.56 12.41 -8.25
N PHE A 224 -29.74 11.39 -7.96
CA PHE A 224 -29.90 10.07 -8.57
C PHE A 224 -31.28 9.46 -8.26
N TRP A 225 -31.74 9.48 -6.99
CA TRP A 225 -33.06 8.98 -6.62
C TRP A 225 -34.19 9.72 -7.31
N GLN A 226 -34.07 11.05 -7.44
CA GLN A 226 -35.10 11.89 -8.02
C GLN A 226 -35.22 11.75 -9.53
N ASN A 227 -34.08 11.72 -10.22
CA ASN A 227 -34.04 11.91 -11.67
C ASN A 227 -33.71 10.65 -12.46
N THR A 228 -32.87 9.76 -11.93
CA THR A 228 -32.26 8.66 -12.70
C THR A 228 -32.79 7.28 -12.28
N TYR A 229 -33.12 7.10 -11.02
CA TYR A 229 -33.49 5.82 -10.44
C TYR A 229 -34.62 5.13 -11.18
N HIS A 230 -35.65 5.87 -11.60
CA HIS A 230 -36.83 5.29 -12.27
C HIS A 230 -36.48 4.53 -13.55
N GLU A 231 -35.56 5.07 -14.35
CA GLU A 231 -35.11 4.41 -15.57
C GLU A 231 -34.21 3.22 -15.26
N VAL A 232 -33.26 3.38 -14.36
CA VAL A 232 -32.41 2.30 -13.88
C VAL A 232 -33.23 1.15 -13.27
N ARG A 233 -34.25 1.48 -12.48
CA ARG A 233 -35.19 0.50 -11.91
C ARG A 233 -35.89 -0.34 -12.96
N LYS A 234 -36.39 0.29 -14.05
CA LYS A 234 -37.08 -0.45 -15.14
C LYS A 234 -36.14 -1.49 -15.76
N GLU A 235 -34.90 -1.11 -16.05
CA GLU A 235 -33.90 -2.02 -16.62
C GLU A 235 -33.55 -3.15 -15.66
N LEU A 236 -33.21 -2.81 -14.40
CA LEU A 236 -32.79 -3.78 -13.40
C LEU A 236 -33.92 -4.73 -13.02
N ARG A 237 -35.16 -4.27 -12.93
CA ARG A 237 -36.33 -5.11 -12.67
C ARG A 237 -36.53 -6.16 -13.75
N ARG A 238 -36.32 -5.80 -15.01
CA ARG A 238 -36.40 -6.75 -16.15
C ARG A 238 -35.30 -7.81 -16.05
N ARG A 239 -34.07 -7.38 -15.69
CA ARG A 239 -32.88 -8.24 -15.64
C ARG A 239 -32.81 -9.08 -14.38
N TYR A 240 -33.28 -8.55 -13.26
CA TYR A 240 -33.25 -9.17 -11.93
C TYR A 240 -34.63 -9.17 -11.27
N PRO A 241 -35.63 -9.91 -11.83
CA PRO A 241 -37.05 -9.83 -11.40
C PRO A 241 -37.30 -10.38 -9.99
N LYS A 242 -36.36 -11.17 -9.43
CA LYS A 242 -36.48 -11.76 -8.07
C LYS A 242 -36.00 -10.82 -6.98
N HIS A 243 -35.43 -9.68 -7.32
CA HIS A 243 -34.93 -8.68 -6.39
C HIS A 243 -35.98 -7.60 -6.12
N SER A 244 -35.82 -6.89 -4.98
CA SER A 244 -36.68 -5.76 -4.61
C SER A 244 -36.36 -4.55 -5.47
N TRP A 245 -37.38 -3.95 -6.09
CA TRP A 245 -37.29 -2.73 -6.90
C TRP A 245 -38.43 -1.78 -6.54
N PRO A 246 -38.37 -1.13 -5.34
CA PRO A 246 -39.43 -0.26 -4.86
C PRO A 246 -39.62 0.94 -5.81
N GLU A 247 -40.82 1.51 -5.77
CA GLU A 247 -41.11 2.76 -6.47
C GLU A 247 -40.50 3.96 -5.78
N ASP A 248 -40.58 3.93 -4.46
CA ASP A 248 -39.97 4.93 -3.60
C ASP A 248 -38.71 4.35 -2.93
N PRO A 249 -37.52 4.73 -3.39
CA PRO A 249 -36.26 4.27 -2.80
C PRO A 249 -35.93 4.96 -1.47
N TRP A 250 -36.61 6.08 -1.14
CA TRP A 250 -36.33 6.90 0.03
C TRP A 250 -36.78 6.23 1.32
N THR A 251 -37.95 5.56 1.28
CA THR A 251 -38.57 4.92 2.42
C THR A 251 -38.43 3.40 2.41
N ALA A 252 -37.87 2.87 1.33
CA ALA A 252 -37.74 1.43 1.15
C ALA A 252 -36.69 0.83 2.10
N SER A 253 -36.97 -0.35 2.60
CA SER A 253 -36.01 -1.12 3.40
C SER A 253 -34.82 -1.58 2.55
N PRO A 254 -33.59 -1.42 3.01
CA PRO A 254 -32.39 -1.87 2.32
C PRO A 254 -32.31 -3.40 2.29
N VAL A 255 -31.70 -3.97 1.22
CA VAL A 255 -31.69 -5.43 1.02
C VAL A 255 -30.32 -5.91 0.54
N ARG A 256 -29.78 -6.97 1.16
CA ARG A 256 -28.50 -7.59 0.75
C ARG A 256 -28.63 -8.57 -0.42
N GLY A 257 -29.79 -9.04 -0.74
CA GLY A 257 -29.99 -10.08 -1.75
C GLY A 257 -31.43 -10.25 -2.20
N VAL A 258 -31.80 -11.46 -2.62
CA VAL A 258 -33.17 -11.78 -2.99
C VAL A 258 -34.05 -11.80 -1.74
N GLN A 259 -35.17 -11.08 -1.75
CA GLN A 259 -36.18 -11.21 -0.69
C GLN A 259 -36.79 -12.62 -0.78
N ARG A 260 -36.61 -13.42 0.28
CA ARG A 260 -37.42 -14.63 0.46
C ARG A 260 -38.86 -14.17 0.75
N LYS A 261 -39.83 -14.63 -0.05
CA LYS A 261 -41.24 -14.43 0.33
C LYS A 261 -41.45 -15.04 1.72
N PRO A 262 -42.10 -14.35 2.64
CA PRO A 262 -42.54 -15.00 3.85
C PRO A 262 -43.49 -16.16 3.46
N ASN A 263 -43.28 -17.33 4.04
CA ASN A 263 -44.17 -18.48 3.90
C ASN A 263 -45.55 -18.13 4.47
#